data_5c54f0dd8b89e07b031a406037aa443d
#
_entry.id   5c54f0dd8b89e07b031a406037aa443d
#
_cell.length_a   1.000
_cell.length_b   1.000
_cell.length_c   1.000
_cell.angle_alpha   90.00
_cell.angle_beta   90.00
_cell.angle_gamma   90.00
#
_symmetry.space_group_name_H-M   'P 1'
#
loop_
_entity.id
_entity.type
_entity.pdbx_description
1 polymer ?
#
loop_
_entity_poly.entity_id
_entity_poly.type
_entity_poly.pdbx_seq_one_letter_code
_entity_poly.pdbx_strand_id
1 'polypeptide(L)'
;MNDQNEHDFVKVAETKDIQTSQMKEVQIDGQDVCIANVDGKYYAIGNVCTHEGGPLADGVLEDYEVECPWHQSRFDVRTGEVRGPPASESEPTYEIKVDGNSILVKKRPSAVEKEQQLQQQGQPPSRPSSEYELSLLEKQKFEATDVMSFRFSKKQKLQQQERESDDKQSFFLDYTAGQYAFFDIGGVHNDSRGPIRHFTISSSPTEDFIMITTRIRDTPYKKRLSSLEEDTIVKVRGPQGKFVLHEDYSKPAVFLSGGIGVTPFRSMIKYATDKQLPIKIVMFDSNRNQENTLFKKEFDEFVNINRNLKIVYTITEEEEEKQKTQGTSSSIRQQWTGERGRIDKDMLTKHLTDDEIKNSIFYTCGPPGMIKAMQDIIQNDLKIPKDRIKVEEFTGY
;
A
#
# COMPACT_ATOMS: atom_id res chain seq x y z
N MET A 1 -25.35 -27.87 28.71
CA MET A 1 -24.34 -27.63 27.68
C MET A 1 -24.93 -26.64 26.70
N ASN A 2 -24.27 -25.51 26.45
CA ASN A 2 -24.49 -24.48 25.44
C ASN A 2 -25.51 -23.35 25.70
N ASP A 3 -25.36 -22.63 26.79
CA ASP A 3 -26.02 -21.31 26.95
C ASP A 3 -25.08 -20.09 26.76
N GLN A 4 -23.79 -20.31 26.51
CA GLN A 4 -22.83 -19.21 26.34
C GLN A 4 -22.70 -18.70 24.86
N ASN A 5 -23.22 -19.44 23.88
CA ASN A 5 -23.09 -19.10 22.45
C ASN A 5 -24.20 -18.17 21.93
N GLU A 6 -25.28 -17.92 22.63
CA GLU A 6 -26.38 -17.08 22.15
C GLU A 6 -26.18 -15.58 22.40
N HIS A 7 -25.37 -15.23 23.40
CA HIS A 7 -25.11 -13.82 23.77
C HIS A 7 -24.20 -13.05 22.78
N ASP A 8 -23.52 -13.77 21.87
CA ASP A 8 -22.58 -13.15 20.92
C ASP A 8 -23.23 -12.60 19.66
N PHE A 9 -24.50 -12.89 19.42
CA PHE A 9 -25.22 -12.42 18.25
C PHE A 9 -25.96 -11.12 18.51
N VAL A 10 -25.76 -10.15 17.62
CA VAL A 10 -26.41 -8.82 17.68
C VAL A 10 -27.39 -8.70 16.54
N LYS A 11 -28.61 -8.23 16.85
CA LYS A 11 -29.57 -7.85 15.81
C LYS A 11 -29.07 -6.62 15.06
N VAL A 12 -28.92 -6.74 13.74
CA VAL A 12 -28.36 -5.68 12.87
C VAL A 12 -29.36 -5.14 11.86
N ALA A 13 -30.37 -5.94 11.46
CA ALA A 13 -31.42 -5.56 10.51
C ALA A 13 -32.64 -6.44 10.64
N GLU A 14 -33.70 -6.13 9.91
CA GLU A 14 -34.84 -7.02 9.67
C GLU A 14 -34.78 -7.56 8.24
N THR A 15 -35.33 -8.76 8.00
CA THR A 15 -35.33 -9.40 6.67
C THR A 15 -36.03 -8.55 5.61
N LYS A 16 -37.02 -7.73 5.99
CA LYS A 16 -37.68 -6.79 5.08
C LYS A 16 -36.79 -5.61 4.65
N ASP A 17 -35.71 -5.34 5.39
CA ASP A 17 -34.82 -4.21 5.13
C ASP A 17 -33.81 -4.48 4.02
N ILE A 18 -33.62 -5.76 3.65
CA ILE A 18 -32.64 -6.18 2.64
C ILE A 18 -33.32 -7.19 1.72
N GLN A 19 -33.83 -6.72 0.58
CA GLN A 19 -34.49 -7.55 -0.41
C GLN A 19 -33.46 -8.43 -1.16
N THR A 20 -33.95 -9.43 -1.89
CA THR A 20 -33.09 -10.27 -2.74
C THR A 20 -32.27 -9.42 -3.70
N SER A 21 -31.00 -9.75 -3.87
CA SER A 21 -29.99 -9.03 -4.66
C SER A 21 -29.69 -7.62 -4.12
N GLN A 22 -29.97 -7.37 -2.85
CA GLN A 22 -29.62 -6.11 -2.19
C GLN A 22 -28.58 -6.32 -1.10
N MET A 23 -27.89 -5.23 -0.79
CA MET A 23 -26.91 -5.13 0.29
C MET A 23 -27.26 -3.99 1.22
N LYS A 24 -26.77 -4.07 2.46
CA LYS A 24 -26.93 -3.02 3.47
C LYS A 24 -25.69 -2.97 4.37
N GLU A 25 -25.20 -1.76 4.59
CA GLU A 25 -24.20 -1.50 5.61
C GLU A 25 -24.84 -1.52 7.01
N VAL A 26 -24.16 -2.16 7.94
CA VAL A 26 -24.49 -2.16 9.37
C VAL A 26 -23.22 -1.99 10.18
N GLN A 27 -23.34 -1.52 11.43
CA GLN A 27 -22.21 -1.39 12.35
C GLN A 27 -22.29 -2.42 13.47
N ILE A 28 -21.16 -3.09 13.74
CA ILE A 28 -21.02 -4.05 14.83
C ILE A 28 -19.71 -3.73 15.54
N ASP A 29 -19.81 -3.30 16.80
CA ASP A 29 -18.66 -2.94 17.64
C ASP A 29 -17.66 -1.97 16.95
N GLY A 30 -18.20 -1.00 16.21
CA GLY A 30 -17.41 0.00 15.48
C GLY A 30 -16.80 -0.49 14.18
N GLN A 31 -17.15 -1.70 13.71
CA GLN A 31 -16.76 -2.22 12.41
C GLN A 31 -17.92 -2.12 11.41
N ASP A 32 -17.64 -1.63 10.21
CA ASP A 32 -18.62 -1.57 9.13
C ASP A 32 -18.69 -2.93 8.44
N VAL A 33 -19.90 -3.49 8.36
CA VAL A 33 -20.18 -4.82 7.82
C VAL A 33 -21.21 -4.70 6.70
N CYS A 34 -20.94 -5.31 5.56
CA CYS A 34 -21.85 -5.45 4.42
C CYS A 34 -22.68 -6.73 4.60
N ILE A 35 -24.00 -6.59 4.68
CA ILE A 35 -24.96 -7.69 4.66
C ILE A 35 -25.50 -7.80 3.25
N ALA A 36 -25.32 -8.96 2.62
CA ALA A 36 -25.82 -9.26 1.28
C ALA A 36 -26.95 -10.30 1.36
N ASN A 37 -28.03 -10.11 0.61
CA ASN A 37 -29.11 -11.07 0.44
C ASN A 37 -29.04 -11.67 -0.97
N VAL A 38 -28.66 -12.94 -1.06
CA VAL A 38 -28.65 -13.73 -2.30
C VAL A 38 -29.71 -14.81 -2.19
N ASP A 39 -30.75 -14.71 -3.00
CA ASP A 39 -31.84 -15.68 -3.06
C ASP A 39 -32.46 -16.02 -1.70
N GLY A 40 -32.63 -15.03 -0.84
CA GLY A 40 -33.20 -15.20 0.50
C GLY A 40 -32.23 -15.76 1.55
N LYS A 41 -30.97 -15.98 1.20
CA LYS A 41 -29.87 -16.30 2.12
C LYS A 41 -29.05 -15.06 2.38
N TYR A 42 -28.71 -14.85 3.65
CA TYR A 42 -27.91 -13.68 4.06
C TYR A 42 -26.46 -14.06 4.31
N TYR A 43 -25.58 -13.19 3.85
CA TYR A 43 -24.12 -13.30 4.02
C TYR A 43 -23.59 -11.99 4.59
N ALA A 44 -22.50 -12.06 5.34
CA ALA A 44 -21.90 -10.89 5.99
C ALA A 44 -20.37 -10.89 5.80
N ILE A 45 -19.87 -9.83 5.19
CA ILE A 45 -18.43 -9.58 5.00
C ILE A 45 -18.06 -8.17 5.46
N GLY A 46 -16.79 -7.86 5.58
CA GLY A 46 -16.33 -6.49 5.82
C GLY A 46 -16.91 -5.54 4.76
N ASN A 47 -17.31 -4.32 5.18
CA ASN A 47 -17.84 -3.32 4.25
C ASN A 47 -16.74 -2.43 3.64
N VAL A 48 -15.57 -2.42 4.24
CA VAL A 48 -14.45 -1.54 3.84
C VAL A 48 -13.53 -2.30 2.91
N CYS A 49 -13.69 -2.10 1.60
CA CYS A 49 -12.95 -2.80 0.55
C CYS A 49 -11.43 -2.79 0.83
N THR A 50 -10.82 -3.97 0.82
CA THR A 50 -9.40 -4.18 1.13
C THR A 50 -8.44 -3.53 0.12
N HIS A 51 -8.95 -3.06 -1.04
CA HIS A 51 -8.14 -2.30 -1.99
C HIS A 51 -7.88 -0.86 -1.50
N GLU A 52 -8.92 -0.03 -1.40
CA GLU A 52 -8.80 1.40 -1.02
C GLU A 52 -9.92 1.88 -0.11
N GLY A 53 -10.60 0.99 0.61
CA GLY A 53 -11.57 1.38 1.61
C GLY A 53 -12.95 1.77 1.07
N GLY A 54 -13.28 1.43 -0.18
CA GLY A 54 -14.61 1.71 -0.75
C GLY A 54 -15.71 0.93 -0.03
N PRO A 55 -16.93 1.52 0.13
CA PRO A 55 -18.04 0.87 0.83
C PRO A 55 -18.66 -0.21 -0.05
N LEU A 56 -18.48 -1.48 0.30
CA LEU A 56 -18.97 -2.61 -0.52
C LEU A 56 -20.49 -2.65 -0.60
N ALA A 57 -21.19 -2.23 0.44
CA ALA A 57 -22.66 -2.20 0.44
C ALA A 57 -23.27 -1.20 -0.55
N ASP A 58 -22.49 -0.20 -1.01
CA ASP A 58 -22.90 0.76 -2.04
C ASP A 58 -22.55 0.28 -3.47
N GLY A 59 -21.98 -0.92 -3.57
CA GLY A 59 -21.58 -1.53 -4.83
C GLY A 59 -22.68 -2.31 -5.52
N VAL A 60 -22.28 -3.19 -6.42
CA VAL A 60 -23.20 -4.06 -7.19
C VAL A 60 -23.06 -5.49 -6.70
N LEU A 61 -24.19 -6.15 -6.41
CA LEU A 61 -24.25 -7.57 -6.06
C LEU A 61 -24.77 -8.36 -7.28
N GLU A 62 -23.91 -9.19 -7.85
CA GLU A 62 -24.26 -10.12 -8.93
C GLU A 62 -23.99 -11.55 -8.45
N ASP A 63 -25.02 -12.38 -8.39
CA ASP A 63 -24.96 -13.72 -7.82
C ASP A 63 -24.35 -13.69 -6.40
N TYR A 64 -23.15 -14.26 -6.23
CA TYR A 64 -22.42 -14.29 -4.96
C TYR A 64 -21.24 -13.32 -4.93
N GLU A 65 -21.09 -12.45 -5.92
CA GLU A 65 -20.00 -11.51 -6.01
C GLU A 65 -20.48 -10.08 -5.77
N VAL A 66 -19.83 -9.38 -4.82
CA VAL A 66 -19.99 -7.95 -4.65
C VAL A 66 -18.87 -7.22 -5.38
N GLU A 67 -19.24 -6.26 -6.23
CA GLU A 67 -18.29 -5.37 -6.91
C GLU A 67 -18.20 -4.04 -6.17
N CYS A 68 -16.98 -3.66 -5.79
CA CYS A 68 -16.69 -2.39 -5.12
C CYS A 68 -17.01 -1.21 -6.05
N PRO A 69 -17.78 -0.19 -5.58
CA PRO A 69 -18.18 0.94 -6.42
C PRO A 69 -17.02 1.85 -6.81
N TRP A 70 -15.87 1.77 -6.14
CA TRP A 70 -14.76 2.66 -6.42
C TRP A 70 -13.85 2.16 -7.55
N HIS A 71 -13.38 0.90 -7.43
CA HIS A 71 -12.37 0.38 -8.37
C HIS A 71 -12.70 -1.02 -8.90
N GLN A 72 -13.97 -1.48 -8.74
CA GLN A 72 -14.48 -2.73 -9.32
C GLN A 72 -13.78 -4.00 -8.80
N SER A 73 -13.13 -3.93 -7.63
CA SER A 73 -12.68 -5.14 -6.93
C SER A 73 -13.87 -6.02 -6.62
N ARG A 74 -13.77 -7.33 -6.87
CA ARG A 74 -14.86 -8.28 -6.62
C ARG A 74 -14.53 -9.22 -5.50
N PHE A 75 -15.53 -9.49 -4.66
CA PHE A 75 -15.40 -10.39 -3.50
C PHE A 75 -16.58 -11.35 -3.45
N ASP A 76 -16.31 -12.61 -3.13
CA ASP A 76 -17.34 -13.60 -2.87
C ASP A 76 -17.95 -13.36 -1.48
N VAL A 77 -19.24 -13.03 -1.42
CA VAL A 77 -19.92 -12.71 -0.14
C VAL A 77 -20.01 -13.88 0.83
N ARG A 78 -19.78 -15.11 0.37
CA ARG A 78 -19.79 -16.34 1.20
C ARG A 78 -18.48 -16.54 1.94
N THR A 79 -17.36 -16.21 1.29
CA THR A 79 -16.00 -16.55 1.76
C THR A 79 -15.13 -15.33 2.02
N GLY A 80 -15.53 -14.15 1.52
CA GLY A 80 -14.72 -12.95 1.51
C GLY A 80 -13.59 -12.97 0.49
N GLU A 81 -13.39 -14.07 -0.26
CA GLU A 81 -12.28 -14.20 -1.20
C GLU A 81 -12.37 -13.20 -2.35
N VAL A 82 -11.20 -12.66 -2.73
CA VAL A 82 -11.08 -11.82 -3.92
C VAL A 82 -11.39 -12.64 -5.17
N ARG A 83 -12.33 -12.17 -5.98
CA ARG A 83 -12.71 -12.75 -7.28
C ARG A 83 -12.22 -11.91 -8.47
N GLY A 84 -11.94 -10.63 -8.22
CA GLY A 84 -11.44 -9.72 -9.25
C GLY A 84 -10.56 -8.61 -8.68
N PRO A 85 -9.49 -8.21 -9.44
CA PRO A 85 -8.63 -7.12 -9.06
C PRO A 85 -9.40 -5.79 -9.04
N PRO A 86 -8.84 -4.71 -8.40
CA PRO A 86 -7.46 -4.60 -7.90
C PRO A 86 -7.21 -5.06 -6.47
N ALA A 87 -8.23 -5.41 -5.67
CA ALA A 87 -8.01 -5.97 -4.35
C ALA A 87 -7.17 -7.26 -4.43
N SER A 88 -6.26 -7.43 -3.46
CA SER A 88 -5.40 -8.61 -3.34
C SER A 88 -5.60 -9.36 -2.02
N GLU A 89 -6.39 -8.80 -1.10
CA GLU A 89 -6.68 -9.38 0.20
C GLU A 89 -8.17 -9.63 0.36
N SER A 90 -8.51 -10.79 0.96
CA SER A 90 -9.90 -11.18 1.20
C SER A 90 -10.54 -10.32 2.28
N GLU A 91 -11.85 -10.09 2.14
CA GLU A 91 -12.65 -9.46 3.17
C GLU A 91 -12.88 -10.42 4.36
N PRO A 92 -12.93 -9.89 5.57
CA PRO A 92 -13.35 -10.68 6.73
C PRO A 92 -14.81 -11.14 6.60
N THR A 93 -15.09 -12.37 6.98
CA THR A 93 -16.46 -12.91 7.03
C THR A 93 -17.01 -12.91 8.45
N TYR A 94 -18.32 -12.82 8.59
CA TYR A 94 -19.03 -12.87 9.88
C TYR A 94 -20.07 -13.99 9.85
N GLU A 95 -20.26 -14.65 10.98
CA GLU A 95 -21.34 -15.62 11.15
C GLU A 95 -22.67 -14.88 11.22
N ILE A 96 -23.65 -15.31 10.45
CA ILE A 96 -24.96 -14.69 10.34
C ILE A 96 -26.06 -15.72 10.51
N LYS A 97 -27.14 -15.37 11.21
CA LYS A 97 -28.33 -16.18 11.35
C LYS A 97 -29.59 -15.32 11.23
N VAL A 98 -30.67 -15.93 10.80
CA VAL A 98 -32.00 -15.31 10.79
C VAL A 98 -32.83 -15.97 11.88
N ASP A 99 -33.42 -15.15 12.74
CA ASP A 99 -34.35 -15.58 13.79
C ASP A 99 -35.66 -14.82 13.63
N GLY A 100 -36.70 -15.52 13.19
CA GLY A 100 -37.96 -14.90 12.76
C GLY A 100 -37.71 -13.89 11.64
N ASN A 101 -37.97 -12.63 11.89
CA ASN A 101 -37.73 -11.52 10.96
C ASN A 101 -36.42 -10.78 11.23
N SER A 102 -35.64 -11.22 12.21
CA SER A 102 -34.42 -10.52 12.62
C SER A 102 -33.18 -11.15 12.00
N ILE A 103 -32.32 -10.33 11.42
CA ILE A 103 -31.00 -10.70 10.95
C ILE A 103 -30.02 -10.41 12.12
N LEU A 104 -29.33 -11.47 12.53
CA LEU A 104 -28.37 -11.41 13.62
C LEU A 104 -26.99 -11.77 13.11
N VAL A 105 -25.99 -10.99 13.49
CA VAL A 105 -24.58 -11.23 13.14
C VAL A 105 -23.78 -11.42 14.41
N LYS A 106 -22.91 -12.42 14.40
CA LYS A 106 -22.05 -12.71 15.54
C LYS A 106 -20.94 -11.66 15.66
N LYS A 107 -20.81 -11.11 16.85
CA LYS A 107 -19.70 -10.24 17.18
C LYS A 107 -18.37 -10.96 16.94
N ARG A 108 -17.41 -10.29 16.33
CA ARG A 108 -16.04 -10.80 16.35
C ARG A 108 -15.46 -10.60 17.74
N PRO A 109 -14.73 -11.57 18.29
CA PRO A 109 -14.02 -11.36 19.54
C PRO A 109 -13.13 -10.12 19.41
N SER A 110 -13.14 -9.25 20.42
CA SER A 110 -12.21 -8.13 20.48
C SER A 110 -10.76 -8.63 20.46
N ALA A 111 -9.82 -7.76 20.11
CA ALA A 111 -8.40 -8.13 20.14
C ALA A 111 -7.96 -8.68 21.49
N VAL A 112 -8.52 -8.13 22.59
CA VAL A 112 -8.26 -8.57 23.98
C VAL A 112 -8.82 -9.98 24.25
N GLU A 113 -10.03 -10.28 23.76
CA GLU A 113 -10.64 -11.61 23.95
C GLU A 113 -9.94 -12.68 23.11
N LYS A 114 -9.46 -12.31 21.90
CA LYS A 114 -8.62 -13.20 21.07
C LYS A 114 -7.27 -13.51 21.73
N GLU A 115 -6.63 -12.52 22.33
CA GLU A 115 -5.37 -12.73 23.08
C GLU A 115 -5.57 -13.65 24.28
N GLN A 116 -6.67 -13.50 25.01
CA GLN A 116 -7.00 -14.39 26.14
C GLN A 116 -7.28 -15.82 25.69
N GLN A 117 -7.95 -16.01 24.54
CA GLN A 117 -8.22 -17.34 23.99
C GLN A 117 -6.95 -18.00 23.42
N LEU A 118 -6.05 -17.23 22.79
CA LEU A 118 -4.78 -17.72 22.24
C LEU A 118 -3.77 -18.08 23.35
N GLN A 119 -3.75 -17.33 24.46
CA GLN A 119 -2.93 -17.66 25.63
C GLN A 119 -3.36 -18.99 26.30
N GLN A 120 -4.65 -19.32 26.23
CA GLN A 120 -5.16 -20.61 26.73
C GLN A 120 -4.83 -21.81 25.83
N GLN A 121 -4.49 -21.56 24.55
CA GLN A 121 -4.17 -22.59 23.55
C GLN A 121 -2.67 -22.76 23.27
N GLY A 122 -1.80 -22.00 23.96
CA GLY A 122 -0.33 -22.13 23.85
C GLY A 122 0.25 -21.72 22.50
N GLN A 123 -0.52 -20.98 21.65
CA GLN A 123 -0.02 -20.40 20.42
C GLN A 123 0.55 -18.98 20.66
N PRO A 124 1.67 -18.61 20.03
CA PRO A 124 2.18 -17.24 20.15
C PRO A 124 1.13 -16.26 19.60
N PRO A 125 0.93 -15.10 20.25
CA PRO A 125 -0.09 -14.14 19.88
C PRO A 125 0.13 -13.66 18.44
N SER A 126 -0.91 -13.77 17.59
CA SER A 126 -0.94 -13.03 16.32
C SER A 126 -0.98 -11.55 16.68
N ARG A 127 0.02 -10.77 16.22
CA ARG A 127 0.10 -9.33 16.51
C ARG A 127 -1.23 -8.66 16.15
N PRO A 128 -1.86 -7.89 17.06
CA PRO A 128 -3.00 -7.06 16.71
C PRO A 128 -2.59 -6.08 15.62
N SER A 129 -3.53 -5.62 14.80
CA SER A 129 -3.32 -4.48 13.89
C SER A 129 -3.03 -3.24 14.76
N SER A 130 -1.74 -3.02 15.04
CA SER A 130 -1.32 -2.01 16.00
C SER A 130 -1.57 -0.63 15.40
N GLU A 131 -2.35 0.18 16.11
CA GLU A 131 -2.43 1.61 15.84
C GLU A 131 -1.27 2.30 16.57
N TYR A 132 -0.51 3.12 15.85
CA TYR A 132 0.63 3.87 16.35
C TYR A 132 0.33 5.36 16.29
N GLU A 133 0.77 6.11 17.27
CA GLU A 133 0.79 7.56 17.24
C GLU A 133 2.21 8.02 16.94
N LEU A 134 2.42 8.58 15.75
CA LEU A 134 3.71 9.04 15.27
C LEU A 134 3.73 10.56 15.14
N SER A 135 4.82 11.19 15.58
CA SER A 135 5.03 12.62 15.45
C SER A 135 5.67 12.95 14.11
N LEU A 136 5.18 13.97 13.41
CA LEU A 136 5.83 14.50 12.22
C LEU A 136 7.15 15.19 12.64
N LEU A 137 8.25 14.74 12.06
CA LEU A 137 9.59 15.25 12.34
C LEU A 137 10.02 16.31 11.31
N GLU A 138 9.71 16.07 10.04
CA GLU A 138 10.22 16.88 8.94
C GLU A 138 9.35 16.72 7.69
N LYS A 139 9.26 17.79 6.90
CA LYS A 139 8.68 17.79 5.55
C LYS A 139 9.73 18.25 4.54
N GLN A 140 9.85 17.55 3.45
CA GLN A 140 10.75 17.92 2.37
C GLN A 140 9.99 17.96 1.04
N LYS A 141 10.04 19.09 0.34
CA LYS A 141 9.53 19.22 -1.02
C LYS A 141 10.63 18.92 -2.03
N PHE A 142 10.34 18.12 -3.03
CA PHE A 142 11.21 17.94 -4.19
C PHE A 142 11.06 19.16 -5.11
N GLU A 143 12.17 19.84 -5.38
CA GLU A 143 12.19 21.05 -6.21
C GLU A 143 11.61 20.80 -7.59
N ALA A 144 10.93 21.79 -8.13
CA ALA A 144 10.28 21.76 -9.46
C ALA A 144 9.23 20.63 -9.64
N THR A 145 8.75 20.02 -8.56
CA THR A 145 7.72 18.97 -8.59
C THR A 145 6.55 19.26 -7.64
N ASP A 146 5.48 18.47 -7.78
CA ASP A 146 4.35 18.41 -6.86
C ASP A 146 4.53 17.34 -5.75
N VAL A 147 5.74 16.82 -5.56
CA VAL A 147 6.04 15.73 -4.62
C VAL A 147 6.61 16.25 -3.32
N MET A 148 6.17 15.66 -2.21
CA MET A 148 6.71 15.89 -0.88
C MET A 148 6.97 14.56 -0.17
N SER A 149 8.02 14.54 0.65
CA SER A 149 8.26 13.50 1.65
C SER A 149 7.91 14.03 3.04
N PHE A 150 7.43 13.13 3.88
CA PHE A 150 7.09 13.39 5.28
C PHE A 150 7.77 12.33 6.13
N ARG A 151 8.59 12.77 7.08
CA ARG A 151 9.27 11.89 8.04
C ARG A 151 8.56 11.95 9.37
N PHE A 152 8.26 10.81 9.92
CA PHE A 152 7.61 10.65 11.22
C PHE A 152 8.52 9.89 12.18
N SER A 153 8.32 10.09 13.48
CA SER A 153 9.02 9.31 14.50
C SER A 153 8.72 7.82 14.33
N LYS A 154 9.72 6.97 14.48
CA LYS A 154 9.53 5.51 14.48
C LYS A 154 9.02 5.00 15.83
N LYS A 155 9.23 5.80 16.89
CA LYS A 155 8.82 5.50 18.26
C LYS A 155 7.52 6.18 18.60
N GLN A 156 6.60 5.46 19.22
CA GLN A 156 5.40 6.04 19.77
C GLN A 156 5.74 6.97 20.94
N LYS A 157 5.17 8.18 20.99
CA LYS A 157 5.19 9.01 22.20
C LYS A 157 4.17 8.40 23.18
N LEU A 158 4.66 7.74 24.23
CA LEU A 158 3.81 7.31 25.35
C LEU A 158 3.25 8.56 26.03
N GLN A 159 1.93 8.68 26.13
CA GLN A 159 1.30 9.64 27.04
C GLN A 159 1.74 9.31 28.46
N GLN A 160 2.14 10.35 29.20
CA GLN A 160 2.75 10.26 30.56
C GLN A 160 1.79 9.77 31.67
N GLN A 161 0.80 8.97 31.39
CA GLN A 161 -0.07 8.37 32.40
C GLN A 161 -0.18 6.87 32.17
N GLU A 162 0.29 6.11 33.18
CA GLU A 162 0.22 4.67 33.35
C GLU A 162 1.39 3.85 32.77
N ARG A 163 2.36 3.60 33.63
CA ARG A 163 2.87 2.31 34.09
C ARG A 163 4.27 2.44 34.66
N GLU A 164 4.34 2.47 35.99
CA GLU A 164 5.49 1.99 36.75
C GLU A 164 5.53 0.45 36.62
N SER A 165 6.03 -0.05 35.50
CA SER A 165 6.50 -1.40 35.35
C SER A 165 7.82 -1.38 34.59
N ASP A 166 8.83 -2.06 35.11
CA ASP A 166 10.21 -2.10 34.62
C ASP A 166 10.41 -2.67 33.18
N ASP A 167 9.35 -3.02 32.49
CA ASP A 167 9.37 -3.41 31.08
C ASP A 167 9.04 -2.21 30.18
N LYS A 168 10.03 -1.38 29.93
CA LYS A 168 9.99 -0.33 28.88
C LYS A 168 10.03 -0.98 27.51
N GLN A 169 8.97 -1.66 27.10
CA GLN A 169 8.81 -2.08 25.72
C GLN A 169 8.45 -0.84 24.88
N SER A 170 9.44 -0.22 24.28
CA SER A 170 9.21 0.83 23.28
C SER A 170 8.55 0.20 22.05
N PHE A 171 7.28 0.54 21.81
CA PHE A 171 6.56 0.09 20.61
C PHE A 171 7.08 0.83 19.38
N PHE A 172 7.62 0.07 18.44
CA PHE A 172 8.07 0.57 17.15
C PHE A 172 7.14 0.06 16.07
N LEU A 173 6.88 0.87 15.06
CA LEU A 173 6.31 0.38 13.81
C LEU A 173 7.38 -0.50 13.13
N ASP A 174 7.26 -1.81 13.29
CA ASP A 174 8.13 -2.80 12.64
C ASP A 174 7.50 -3.22 11.31
N TYR A 175 8.26 -3.16 10.22
CA TYR A 175 7.77 -3.44 8.87
C TYR A 175 8.85 -4.05 7.99
N THR A 176 8.41 -4.68 6.91
CA THR A 176 9.29 -5.16 5.84
C THR A 176 9.38 -4.12 4.72
N ALA A 177 10.59 -3.93 4.17
CA ALA A 177 10.80 -2.97 3.09
C ALA A 177 9.86 -3.24 1.90
N GLY A 178 9.14 -2.19 1.47
CA GLY A 178 8.13 -2.24 0.42
C GLY A 178 6.68 -2.26 0.92
N GLN A 179 6.43 -2.51 2.21
CA GLN A 179 5.10 -2.45 2.78
C GLN A 179 4.55 -1.02 2.87
N TYR A 180 3.24 -0.90 3.06
CA TYR A 180 2.51 0.35 3.26
C TYR A 180 1.81 0.40 4.63
N ALA A 181 1.35 1.57 5.02
CA ALA A 181 0.52 1.77 6.20
C ALA A 181 -0.57 2.81 5.93
N PHE A 182 -1.62 2.81 6.74
CA PHE A 182 -2.71 3.76 6.70
C PHE A 182 -2.44 4.93 7.65
N PHE A 183 -2.62 6.14 7.16
CA PHE A 183 -2.39 7.37 7.90
C PHE A 183 -3.68 8.15 8.07
N ASP A 184 -4.10 8.33 9.32
CA ASP A 184 -5.11 9.29 9.73
C ASP A 184 -4.38 10.53 10.28
N ILE A 185 -4.46 11.62 9.52
CA ILE A 185 -3.74 12.87 9.83
C ILE A 185 -4.60 13.87 10.62
N GLY A 186 -5.83 13.51 10.95
CA GLY A 186 -6.78 14.37 11.65
C GLY A 186 -7.19 15.63 10.88
N GLY A 187 -8.36 16.16 11.19
CA GLY A 187 -8.83 17.44 10.62
C GLY A 187 -9.10 17.43 9.11
N VAL A 188 -9.30 16.27 8.51
CA VAL A 188 -9.71 16.13 7.11
C VAL A 188 -11.24 16.16 7.05
N HIS A 189 -11.79 17.17 6.37
CA HIS A 189 -13.23 17.34 6.20
C HIS A 189 -13.57 17.40 4.71
N ASN A 190 -14.74 16.88 4.32
CA ASN A 190 -15.25 16.91 2.96
C ASN A 190 -14.34 16.30 1.89
N ASP A 191 -13.56 15.27 2.25
CA ASP A 191 -12.82 14.46 1.29
C ASP A 191 -13.69 13.25 0.91
N SER A 192 -13.99 13.07 -0.37
CA SER A 192 -14.88 12.01 -0.87
C SER A 192 -14.38 10.60 -0.57
N ARG A 193 -13.07 10.45 -0.33
CA ARG A 193 -12.43 9.17 0.02
C ARG A 193 -12.15 9.03 1.53
N GLY A 194 -12.80 9.87 2.37
CA GLY A 194 -12.64 9.86 3.82
C GLY A 194 -11.31 10.43 4.34
N PRO A 195 -11.06 10.33 5.68
CA PRO A 195 -9.94 10.98 6.35
C PRO A 195 -8.64 10.16 6.36
N ILE A 196 -8.66 8.91 5.89
CA ILE A 196 -7.53 7.99 5.96
C ILE A 196 -7.00 7.71 4.56
N ARG A 197 -5.67 7.63 4.42
CA ARG A 197 -5.01 7.19 3.17
C ARG A 197 -3.91 6.22 3.50
N HIS A 198 -3.72 5.24 2.64
CA HIS A 198 -2.53 4.40 2.70
C HIS A 198 -1.40 5.00 1.87
N PHE A 199 -0.19 4.79 2.33
CA PHE A 199 1.04 5.16 1.65
C PHE A 199 2.08 4.08 1.82
N THR A 200 2.81 3.80 0.75
CA THR A 200 4.03 2.99 0.85
C THR A 200 4.99 3.65 1.83
N ILE A 201 5.55 2.86 2.73
CA ILE A 201 6.61 3.31 3.62
C ILE A 201 7.89 3.38 2.79
N SER A 202 8.27 4.59 2.39
CA SER A 202 9.43 4.84 1.54
C SER A 202 10.76 4.82 2.30
N SER A 203 10.74 4.93 3.65
CA SER A 203 11.93 4.63 4.47
C SER A 203 12.24 3.13 4.46
N SER A 204 13.49 2.80 4.76
CA SER A 204 13.91 1.43 5.03
C SER A 204 13.63 1.06 6.49
N PRO A 205 13.36 -0.21 6.83
CA PRO A 205 13.33 -0.68 8.23
C PRO A 205 14.62 -0.38 9.01
N THR A 206 15.72 -0.15 8.34
CA THR A 206 17.03 0.19 8.94
C THR A 206 17.16 1.65 9.34
N GLU A 207 16.25 2.51 8.87
CA GLU A 207 16.22 3.94 9.24
C GLU A 207 15.48 4.14 10.57
N ASP A 208 15.76 5.20 11.28
CA ASP A 208 15.22 5.53 12.61
C ASP A 208 13.91 6.36 12.53
N PHE A 209 13.39 6.57 11.34
CA PHE A 209 12.13 7.27 11.04
C PHE A 209 11.25 6.46 10.08
N ILE A 210 9.97 6.81 10.05
CA ILE A 210 9.01 6.37 9.03
C ILE A 210 8.86 7.49 8.01
N MET A 211 9.04 7.18 6.73
CA MET A 211 8.87 8.15 5.65
C MET A 211 7.80 7.72 4.67
N ILE A 212 6.93 8.65 4.32
CA ILE A 212 6.05 8.54 3.16
C ILE A 212 6.41 9.61 2.14
N THR A 213 6.26 9.30 0.87
CA THR A 213 6.52 10.24 -0.23
C THR A 213 5.35 10.21 -1.19
N THR A 214 4.80 11.37 -1.50
CA THR A 214 3.56 11.45 -2.28
C THR A 214 3.44 12.73 -3.09
N ARG A 215 2.63 12.68 -4.16
CA ARG A 215 2.22 13.88 -4.91
C ARG A 215 1.19 14.66 -4.12
N ILE A 216 1.36 15.97 -4.06
CA ILE A 216 0.40 16.90 -3.45
C ILE A 216 -0.59 17.35 -4.51
N ARG A 217 -1.74 16.69 -4.56
CA ARG A 217 -2.87 17.01 -5.43
C ARG A 217 -3.85 17.94 -4.72
N ASP A 218 -4.76 18.54 -5.49
CA ASP A 218 -5.80 19.44 -4.98
C ASP A 218 -6.98 18.64 -4.37
N THR A 219 -6.70 17.91 -3.26
CA THR A 219 -7.70 17.22 -2.46
C THR A 219 -7.64 17.68 -1.00
N PRO A 220 -8.75 17.63 -0.23
CA PRO A 220 -8.74 18.01 1.18
C PRO A 220 -7.67 17.30 1.99
N TYR A 221 -7.50 15.99 1.81
CA TYR A 221 -6.47 15.20 2.49
C TYR A 221 -5.05 15.70 2.17
N LYS A 222 -4.71 15.88 0.88
CA LYS A 222 -3.35 16.28 0.47
C LYS A 222 -3.03 17.72 0.89
N LYS A 223 -4.03 18.62 0.86
CA LYS A 223 -3.89 19.97 1.41
C LYS A 223 -3.59 19.93 2.91
N ARG A 224 -4.38 19.15 3.66
CA ARG A 224 -4.15 18.96 5.11
C ARG A 224 -2.78 18.36 5.37
N LEU A 225 -2.38 17.30 4.64
CA LEU A 225 -1.09 16.65 4.79
C LEU A 225 0.07 17.65 4.57
N SER A 226 0.01 18.45 3.51
CA SER A 226 1.05 19.45 3.22
C SER A 226 1.12 20.57 4.26
N SER A 227 0.00 20.89 4.94
CA SER A 227 -0.10 21.93 5.97
C SER A 227 0.23 21.45 7.38
N LEU A 228 0.48 20.15 7.61
CA LEU A 228 0.87 19.66 8.93
C LEU A 228 2.10 20.42 9.43
N GLU A 229 2.11 20.74 10.70
CA GLU A 229 3.26 21.34 11.39
C GLU A 229 4.12 20.22 12.01
N GLU A 230 5.40 20.51 12.24
CA GLU A 230 6.28 19.62 12.99
C GLU A 230 5.67 19.32 14.37
N ASP A 231 5.98 18.17 14.93
CA ASP A 231 5.39 17.63 16.15
C ASP A 231 3.88 17.29 16.10
N THR A 232 3.21 17.49 14.95
CA THR A 232 1.83 17.00 14.79
C THR A 232 1.80 15.49 14.94
N ILE A 233 0.91 14.98 15.80
CA ILE A 233 0.68 13.54 15.99
C ILE A 233 -0.28 13.05 14.92
N VAL A 234 0.08 11.96 14.26
CA VAL A 234 -0.77 11.25 13.30
C VAL A 234 -0.98 9.82 13.76
N LYS A 235 -2.13 9.25 13.48
CA LYS A 235 -2.42 7.86 13.76
C LYS A 235 -2.06 7.02 12.56
N VAL A 236 -1.34 5.91 12.79
CA VAL A 236 -0.85 5.02 11.73
C VAL A 236 -1.28 3.59 12.06
N ARG A 237 -1.92 2.93 11.12
CA ARG A 237 -2.31 1.52 11.22
C ARG A 237 -1.56 0.70 10.17
N GLY A 238 -1.03 -0.43 10.55
CA GLY A 238 -0.24 -1.31 9.69
C GLY A 238 0.95 -1.92 10.44
N PRO A 239 1.99 -2.39 9.72
CA PRO A 239 2.15 -2.37 8.26
C PRO A 239 1.29 -3.41 7.55
N GLN A 240 1.08 -3.22 6.24
CA GLN A 240 0.38 -4.15 5.35
C GLN A 240 1.09 -4.27 4.00
N GLY A 241 0.64 -5.24 3.20
CA GLY A 241 1.14 -5.45 1.83
C GLY A 241 2.14 -6.59 1.69
N LYS A 242 2.13 -7.20 0.49
CA LYS A 242 2.99 -8.33 0.11
C LYS A 242 4.02 -7.97 -0.96
N PHE A 243 4.06 -6.69 -1.35
CA PHE A 243 5.05 -6.18 -2.31
C PHE A 243 6.38 -5.93 -1.62
N VAL A 244 7.05 -7.04 -1.27
CA VAL A 244 8.31 -7.05 -0.52
C VAL A 244 9.37 -7.81 -1.29
N LEU A 245 10.64 -7.51 -0.99
CA LEU A 245 11.77 -8.22 -1.58
C LEU A 245 11.68 -9.71 -1.25
N HIS A 246 11.98 -10.57 -2.23
CA HIS A 246 12.03 -12.02 -2.01
C HIS A 246 13.26 -12.41 -1.20
N GLU A 247 13.19 -13.57 -0.51
CA GLU A 247 14.23 -14.05 0.39
C GLU A 247 15.28 -14.93 -0.31
N ASP A 248 14.96 -15.47 -1.49
CA ASP A 248 15.90 -16.23 -2.31
C ASP A 248 16.86 -15.27 -3.05
N TYR A 249 17.89 -14.81 -2.37
CA TYR A 249 18.86 -13.85 -2.90
C TYR A 249 19.76 -14.41 -4.00
N SER A 250 19.66 -15.70 -4.33
CA SER A 250 20.32 -16.27 -5.51
C SER A 250 19.66 -15.80 -6.82
N LYS A 251 18.39 -15.37 -6.76
CA LYS A 251 17.67 -14.80 -7.89
C LYS A 251 17.82 -13.28 -7.90
N PRO A 252 18.19 -12.68 -9.03
CA PRO A 252 18.22 -11.23 -9.13
C PRO A 252 16.82 -10.62 -9.00
N ALA A 253 16.74 -9.36 -8.55
CA ALA A 253 15.53 -8.55 -8.57
C ALA A 253 15.63 -7.51 -9.69
N VAL A 254 14.64 -7.46 -10.57
CA VAL A 254 14.49 -6.41 -11.59
C VAL A 254 13.32 -5.51 -11.19
N PHE A 255 13.60 -4.24 -10.92
CA PHE A 255 12.61 -3.23 -10.51
C PHE A 255 12.26 -2.34 -11.69
N LEU A 256 10.98 -2.19 -11.99
CA LEU A 256 10.43 -1.33 -13.04
C LEU A 256 9.58 -0.25 -12.40
N SER A 257 10.13 0.94 -12.30
CA SER A 257 9.56 2.08 -11.58
C SER A 257 9.01 3.12 -12.53
N GLY A 258 7.88 3.74 -12.16
CA GLY A 258 7.32 4.90 -12.87
C GLY A 258 6.92 6.03 -11.92
N GLY A 259 7.64 7.14 -11.97
CA GLY A 259 7.34 8.33 -11.17
C GLY A 259 7.32 8.02 -9.66
N ILE A 260 6.18 8.28 -9.00
CA ILE A 260 6.05 8.03 -7.54
C ILE A 260 6.12 6.54 -7.18
N GLY A 261 5.95 5.62 -8.13
CA GLY A 261 6.13 4.17 -7.93
C GLY A 261 7.54 3.76 -7.53
N VAL A 262 8.48 4.67 -7.47
CA VAL A 262 9.83 4.46 -6.95
C VAL A 262 9.86 4.25 -5.42
N THR A 263 8.81 4.62 -4.70
CA THR A 263 8.77 4.63 -3.22
C THR A 263 9.02 3.26 -2.58
N PRO A 264 8.39 2.13 -2.98
CA PRO A 264 8.71 0.84 -2.41
C PRO A 264 10.14 0.39 -2.75
N PHE A 265 10.62 0.73 -3.93
CA PHE A 265 11.97 0.38 -4.36
C PHE A 265 13.04 1.15 -3.58
N ARG A 266 12.80 2.41 -3.21
CA ARG A 266 13.70 3.14 -2.31
C ARG A 266 13.86 2.41 -0.98
N SER A 267 12.76 1.98 -0.39
CA SER A 267 12.77 1.20 0.85
C SER A 267 13.56 -0.10 0.72
N MET A 268 13.30 -0.87 -0.35
CA MET A 268 13.96 -2.16 -0.60
C MET A 268 15.45 -2.00 -0.92
N ILE A 269 15.83 -1.03 -1.76
CA ILE A 269 17.24 -0.78 -2.13
C ILE A 269 18.05 -0.32 -0.92
N LYS A 270 17.51 0.62 -0.14
CA LYS A 270 18.16 1.09 1.09
C LYS A 270 18.36 -0.06 2.06
N TYR A 271 17.32 -0.89 2.28
CA TYR A 271 17.41 -2.07 3.14
C TYR A 271 18.47 -3.06 2.67
N ALA A 272 18.46 -3.41 1.38
CA ALA A 272 19.44 -4.33 0.81
C ALA A 272 20.86 -3.80 0.91
N THR A 273 21.06 -2.50 0.74
CA THR A 273 22.35 -1.83 0.84
C THR A 273 22.86 -1.81 2.28
N ASP A 274 22.04 -1.41 3.24
CA ASP A 274 22.41 -1.34 4.66
C ASP A 274 22.72 -2.71 5.25
N LYS A 275 21.93 -3.72 4.86
CA LYS A 275 22.11 -5.11 5.29
C LYS A 275 23.16 -5.87 4.49
N GLN A 276 23.75 -5.23 3.47
CA GLN A 276 24.72 -5.86 2.56
C GLN A 276 24.23 -7.20 2.00
N LEU A 277 22.94 -7.22 1.59
CA LEU A 277 22.33 -8.44 1.06
C LEU A 277 23.04 -8.88 -0.23
N PRO A 278 23.30 -10.18 -0.43
CA PRO A 278 23.99 -10.68 -1.62
C PRO A 278 23.09 -10.75 -2.87
N ILE A 279 21.98 -10.02 -2.86
CA ILE A 279 21.02 -9.97 -3.97
C ILE A 279 21.48 -8.96 -5.03
N LYS A 280 21.46 -9.37 -6.30
CA LYS A 280 21.65 -8.46 -7.42
C LYS A 280 20.35 -7.72 -7.71
N ILE A 281 20.40 -6.40 -7.76
CA ILE A 281 19.25 -5.54 -8.04
C ILE A 281 19.57 -4.70 -9.28
N VAL A 282 18.67 -4.73 -10.28
CA VAL A 282 18.71 -3.85 -11.43
C VAL A 282 17.38 -3.07 -11.46
N MET A 283 17.45 -1.75 -11.29
CA MET A 283 16.26 -0.88 -11.35
C MET A 283 16.26 -0.06 -12.64
N PHE A 284 15.11 -0.04 -13.29
CA PHE A 284 14.78 0.89 -14.38
C PHE A 284 13.80 1.92 -13.80
N ASP A 285 14.23 3.18 -13.72
CA ASP A 285 13.43 4.27 -13.17
C ASP A 285 13.01 5.23 -14.27
N SER A 286 11.73 5.15 -14.67
CA SER A 286 11.15 5.91 -15.75
C SER A 286 10.40 7.13 -15.25
N ASN A 287 10.83 8.28 -15.68
CA ASN A 287 10.25 9.55 -15.29
C ASN A 287 9.92 10.39 -16.53
N ARG A 288 9.12 11.45 -16.34
CA ARG A 288 8.75 12.34 -17.42
C ARG A 288 9.95 13.16 -17.90
N ASN A 289 10.68 13.74 -16.96
CA ASN A 289 11.87 14.55 -17.16
C ASN A 289 12.84 14.38 -16.00
N GLN A 290 13.98 15.03 -16.05
CA GLN A 290 15.03 14.92 -15.06
C GLN A 290 14.60 15.39 -13.67
N GLU A 291 13.80 16.46 -13.57
CA GLU A 291 13.33 17.02 -12.31
C GLU A 291 12.38 16.05 -11.56
N ASN A 292 11.68 15.19 -12.28
CA ASN A 292 10.79 14.17 -11.72
C ASN A 292 11.51 12.89 -11.27
N THR A 293 12.84 12.78 -11.44
CA THR A 293 13.62 11.63 -10.98
C THR A 293 13.87 11.74 -9.47
N LEU A 294 12.93 11.21 -8.70
CA LEU A 294 12.96 11.27 -7.23
C LEU A 294 14.13 10.45 -6.68
N PHE A 295 14.69 10.88 -5.54
CA PHE A 295 15.77 10.18 -4.83
C PHE A 295 17.06 9.93 -5.64
N LYS A 296 17.22 10.54 -6.83
CA LYS A 296 18.36 10.27 -7.71
C LYS A 296 19.71 10.38 -7.00
N LYS A 297 19.92 11.46 -6.26
CA LYS A 297 21.17 11.67 -5.52
C LYS A 297 21.44 10.55 -4.51
N GLU A 298 20.43 10.15 -3.77
CA GLU A 298 20.51 9.07 -2.78
C GLU A 298 20.78 7.72 -3.46
N PHE A 299 20.11 7.43 -4.57
CA PHE A 299 20.34 6.22 -5.34
C PHE A 299 21.74 6.16 -5.95
N ASP A 300 22.26 7.28 -6.44
CA ASP A 300 23.63 7.36 -6.95
C ASP A 300 24.66 7.05 -5.83
N GLU A 301 24.39 7.52 -4.60
CA GLU A 301 25.19 7.17 -3.41
C GLU A 301 25.09 5.66 -3.09
N PHE A 302 23.89 5.06 -3.19
CA PHE A 302 23.73 3.61 -2.97
C PHE A 302 24.47 2.77 -4.00
N VAL A 303 24.46 3.17 -5.28
CA VAL A 303 25.22 2.50 -6.34
C VAL A 303 26.72 2.50 -6.05
N ASN A 304 27.25 3.59 -5.48
CA ASN A 304 28.67 3.68 -5.10
C ASN A 304 29.05 2.74 -3.94
N ILE A 305 28.10 2.41 -3.05
CA ILE A 305 28.31 1.59 -1.86
C ILE A 305 27.99 0.11 -2.15
N ASN A 306 26.91 -0.15 -2.89
CA ASN A 306 26.38 -1.48 -3.15
C ASN A 306 26.74 -1.95 -4.55
N ARG A 307 27.75 -2.82 -4.67
CA ARG A 307 28.24 -3.37 -5.95
C ARG A 307 27.21 -4.26 -6.66
N ASN A 308 26.19 -4.72 -5.95
CA ASN A 308 25.11 -5.54 -6.50
C ASN A 308 23.93 -4.71 -7.02
N LEU A 309 24.01 -3.37 -6.94
CA LEU A 309 22.98 -2.45 -7.40
C LEU A 309 23.36 -1.76 -8.70
N LYS A 310 22.47 -1.83 -9.69
CA LYS A 310 22.53 -1.05 -10.92
C LYS A 310 21.23 -0.29 -11.11
N ILE A 311 21.30 0.98 -11.49
CA ILE A 311 20.12 1.79 -11.77
C ILE A 311 20.24 2.38 -13.19
N VAL A 312 19.19 2.19 -13.97
CA VAL A 312 19.02 2.74 -15.32
C VAL A 312 17.91 3.78 -15.26
N TYR A 313 18.28 5.04 -15.38
CA TYR A 313 17.32 6.14 -15.44
C TYR A 313 16.89 6.39 -16.88
N THR A 314 15.59 6.59 -17.11
CA THR A 314 15.06 7.00 -18.41
C THR A 314 14.05 8.13 -18.30
N ILE A 315 14.04 9.05 -19.27
CA ILE A 315 13.06 10.13 -19.35
C ILE A 315 12.23 10.00 -20.62
N THR A 316 10.92 10.29 -20.53
CA THR A 316 9.95 10.08 -21.62
C THR A 316 9.60 11.34 -22.41
N GLU A 317 9.82 12.52 -21.84
CA GLU A 317 9.67 13.79 -22.57
C GLU A 317 10.97 14.08 -23.32
N GLU A 318 10.86 14.32 -24.62
CA GLU A 318 11.92 14.94 -25.40
C GLU A 318 12.08 16.37 -24.86
N GLU A 319 13.32 16.79 -24.59
CA GLU A 319 13.60 18.21 -24.46
C GLU A 319 13.25 18.83 -25.82
N GLU A 320 12.02 19.38 -25.99
CA GLU A 320 11.76 20.29 -27.06
C GLU A 320 12.87 21.35 -27.03
N GLU A 321 13.65 21.41 -28.10
CA GLU A 321 14.60 22.48 -28.32
C GLU A 321 13.88 23.83 -28.17
N LYS A 322 13.84 24.34 -26.95
CA LYS A 322 13.54 25.74 -26.69
C LYS A 322 14.74 26.58 -27.16
N GLN A 323 15.15 26.39 -28.40
CA GLN A 323 15.83 27.41 -29.17
C GLN A 323 14.76 28.42 -29.61
N LYS A 324 14.56 29.41 -28.78
CA LYS A 324 14.17 30.79 -29.15
C LYS A 324 13.54 31.51 -27.98
N THR A 325 14.34 31.92 -27.03
CA THR A 325 14.19 33.27 -26.44
C THR A 325 15.52 33.65 -25.79
N GLN A 326 16.13 34.62 -26.36
CA GLN A 326 17.30 35.35 -25.83
C GLN A 326 16.92 35.95 -24.48
N GLY A 327 17.78 35.79 -23.48
CA GLY A 327 17.80 36.63 -22.29
C GLY A 327 17.90 35.88 -20.98
N THR A 328 19.11 35.89 -20.41
CA THR A 328 19.46 35.86 -19.00
C THR A 328 19.28 34.57 -18.21
N SER A 329 20.39 34.15 -17.67
CA SER A 329 20.68 33.21 -16.57
C SER A 329 21.01 31.79 -17.00
N SER A 330 22.29 31.58 -17.31
CA SER A 330 22.92 30.28 -17.47
C SER A 330 23.11 29.61 -16.09
N SER A 331 22.08 28.96 -15.57
CA SER A 331 22.31 27.82 -14.69
C SER A 331 22.76 26.66 -15.58
N ILE A 332 23.94 26.13 -15.38
CA ILE A 332 24.51 24.97 -16.05
C ILE A 332 23.53 23.80 -15.82
N ARG A 333 22.60 23.58 -16.75
CA ARG A 333 21.76 22.38 -16.75
C ARG A 333 22.69 21.21 -17.04
N GLN A 334 22.85 20.34 -16.10
CA GLN A 334 23.61 19.13 -16.26
C GLN A 334 22.97 18.30 -17.37
N GLN A 335 23.72 18.02 -18.45
CA GLN A 335 23.21 17.27 -19.60
C GLN A 335 22.74 15.89 -19.14
N TRP A 336 21.54 15.48 -19.56
CA TRP A 336 21.02 14.14 -19.25
C TRP A 336 21.89 13.05 -19.88
N THR A 337 22.39 12.14 -19.07
CA THR A 337 23.26 11.04 -19.49
C THR A 337 22.58 9.65 -19.44
N GLY A 338 21.32 9.59 -18.98
CA GLY A 338 20.54 8.35 -18.92
C GLY A 338 19.88 7.98 -20.25
N GLU A 339 19.07 6.94 -20.21
CA GLU A 339 18.27 6.49 -21.36
C GLU A 339 17.15 7.49 -21.69
N ARG A 340 16.59 7.38 -22.90
CA ARG A 340 15.45 8.16 -23.37
C ARG A 340 14.35 7.24 -23.87
N GLY A 341 13.11 7.66 -23.69
CA GLY A 341 11.95 6.88 -24.07
C GLY A 341 11.35 6.08 -22.91
N ARG A 342 10.30 5.34 -23.21
CA ARG A 342 9.65 4.44 -22.25
C ARG A 342 10.49 3.17 -22.11
N ILE A 343 10.38 2.53 -20.95
CA ILE A 343 10.94 1.19 -20.77
C ILE A 343 10.26 0.27 -21.79
N ASP A 344 11.07 -0.39 -22.61
CA ASP A 344 10.65 -1.38 -23.59
C ASP A 344 11.56 -2.61 -23.55
N LYS A 345 11.28 -3.59 -24.42
CA LYS A 345 12.07 -4.82 -24.51
C LYS A 345 13.52 -4.54 -24.84
N ASP A 346 13.79 -3.63 -25.77
CA ASP A 346 15.15 -3.32 -26.24
C ASP A 346 15.98 -2.70 -25.11
N MET A 347 15.39 -1.79 -24.33
CA MET A 347 16.03 -1.22 -23.16
C MET A 347 16.32 -2.29 -22.11
N LEU A 348 15.39 -3.21 -21.84
CA LEU A 348 15.59 -4.29 -20.90
C LEU A 348 16.72 -5.22 -21.35
N THR A 349 16.72 -5.65 -22.60
CA THR A 349 17.75 -6.57 -23.14
C THR A 349 19.13 -5.90 -23.32
N LYS A 350 19.16 -4.57 -23.49
CA LYS A 350 20.41 -3.78 -23.49
C LYS A 350 21.10 -3.79 -22.12
N HIS A 351 20.35 -3.80 -21.05
CA HIS A 351 20.88 -3.61 -19.68
C HIS A 351 20.88 -4.87 -18.81
N LEU A 352 20.16 -5.92 -19.22
CA LEU A 352 20.10 -7.22 -18.56
C LEU A 352 20.72 -8.29 -19.46
N THR A 353 21.44 -9.20 -18.86
CA THR A 353 21.90 -10.42 -19.55
C THR A 353 20.76 -11.42 -19.72
N ASP A 354 20.90 -12.37 -20.64
CA ASP A 354 19.91 -13.45 -20.84
C ASP A 354 19.69 -14.25 -19.56
N ASP A 355 20.75 -14.49 -18.77
CA ASP A 355 20.67 -15.18 -17.49
C ASP A 355 19.87 -14.39 -16.44
N GLU A 356 20.08 -13.08 -16.37
CA GLU A 356 19.29 -12.20 -15.50
C GLU A 356 17.82 -12.17 -15.91
N ILE A 357 17.52 -12.06 -17.19
CA ILE A 357 16.15 -12.13 -17.68
C ILE A 357 15.51 -13.45 -17.29
N LYS A 358 16.22 -14.56 -17.51
CA LYS A 358 15.71 -15.91 -17.26
C LYS A 358 15.48 -16.22 -15.78
N ASN A 359 16.28 -15.67 -14.87
CA ASN A 359 16.30 -16.07 -13.47
C ASN A 359 15.72 -15.02 -12.49
N SER A 360 15.54 -13.77 -12.91
CA SER A 360 15.07 -12.68 -12.04
C SER A 360 13.62 -12.81 -11.60
N ILE A 361 13.33 -12.20 -10.46
CA ILE A 361 11.96 -11.80 -10.06
C ILE A 361 11.77 -10.35 -10.48
N PHE A 362 10.72 -10.10 -11.24
CA PHE A 362 10.36 -8.78 -11.74
C PHE A 362 9.36 -8.11 -10.82
N TYR A 363 9.60 -6.85 -10.51
CA TYR A 363 8.74 -6.00 -9.68
C TYR A 363 8.34 -4.78 -10.48
N THR A 364 7.06 -4.51 -10.58
CA THR A 364 6.56 -3.35 -11.31
C THR A 364 5.72 -2.48 -10.39
N CYS A 365 6.06 -1.20 -10.27
CA CYS A 365 5.30 -0.24 -9.49
C CYS A 365 5.18 1.10 -10.21
N GLY A 366 3.97 1.62 -10.31
CA GLY A 366 3.70 2.89 -11.02
C GLY A 366 2.25 3.06 -11.43
N PRO A 367 1.99 3.98 -12.40
CA PRO A 367 0.65 4.22 -12.91
C PRO A 367 0.08 3.01 -13.67
N PRO A 368 -1.27 2.83 -13.70
CA PRO A 368 -1.93 1.68 -14.33
C PRO A 368 -1.47 1.40 -15.79
N GLY A 369 -1.37 2.46 -16.60
CA GLY A 369 -0.94 2.30 -18.00
C GLY A 369 0.50 1.80 -18.15
N MET A 370 1.41 2.19 -17.25
CA MET A 370 2.77 1.67 -17.24
C MET A 370 2.79 0.20 -16.79
N ILE A 371 2.08 -0.12 -15.71
CA ILE A 371 2.00 -1.49 -15.20
C ILE A 371 1.53 -2.46 -16.27
N LYS A 372 0.45 -2.10 -16.98
CA LYS A 372 -0.06 -2.92 -18.09
C LYS A 372 1.00 -3.12 -19.18
N ALA A 373 1.68 -2.05 -19.60
CA ALA A 373 2.73 -2.15 -20.61
C ALA A 373 3.91 -3.04 -20.14
N MET A 374 4.32 -2.90 -18.86
CA MET A 374 5.40 -3.73 -18.31
C MET A 374 4.99 -5.20 -18.21
N GLN A 375 3.76 -5.48 -17.77
CA GLN A 375 3.25 -6.85 -17.74
C GLN A 375 3.21 -7.47 -19.14
N ASP A 376 2.78 -6.72 -20.15
CA ASP A 376 2.76 -7.19 -21.55
C ASP A 376 4.19 -7.53 -22.04
N ILE A 377 5.16 -6.67 -21.81
CA ILE A 377 6.56 -6.91 -22.19
C ILE A 377 7.13 -8.12 -21.45
N ILE A 378 6.97 -8.18 -20.12
CA ILE A 378 7.55 -9.24 -19.30
C ILE A 378 6.92 -10.60 -19.66
N GLN A 379 5.59 -10.68 -19.77
CA GLN A 379 4.90 -11.95 -20.00
C GLN A 379 4.92 -12.36 -21.47
N ASN A 380 4.67 -11.42 -22.38
CA ASN A 380 4.46 -11.73 -23.81
C ASN A 380 5.76 -11.68 -24.62
N ASP A 381 6.68 -10.74 -24.33
CA ASP A 381 7.91 -10.60 -25.11
C ASP A 381 9.08 -11.35 -24.48
N LEU A 382 9.25 -11.27 -23.14
CA LEU A 382 10.33 -11.95 -22.44
C LEU A 382 9.94 -13.34 -21.94
N LYS A 383 8.66 -13.75 -22.04
CA LYS A 383 8.13 -15.07 -21.65
C LYS A 383 8.36 -15.43 -20.18
N ILE A 384 8.34 -14.44 -19.29
CA ILE A 384 8.50 -14.65 -17.86
C ILE A 384 7.20 -15.17 -17.25
N PRO A 385 7.23 -16.24 -16.46
CA PRO A 385 6.06 -16.80 -15.78
C PRO A 385 5.47 -15.82 -14.75
N LYS A 386 4.13 -15.87 -14.55
CA LYS A 386 3.41 -14.96 -13.65
C LYS A 386 3.88 -15.02 -12.19
N ASP A 387 4.29 -16.18 -11.71
CA ASP A 387 4.82 -16.39 -10.35
C ASP A 387 6.12 -15.64 -10.06
N ARG A 388 6.82 -15.20 -11.11
CA ARG A 388 8.02 -14.36 -11.03
C ARG A 388 7.77 -12.88 -11.26
N ILE A 389 6.50 -12.45 -11.28
CA ILE A 389 6.11 -11.06 -11.50
C ILE A 389 5.33 -10.57 -10.28
N LYS A 390 5.86 -9.56 -9.62
CA LYS A 390 5.19 -8.86 -8.53
C LYS A 390 4.76 -7.47 -9.01
N VAL A 391 3.55 -7.08 -8.67
CA VAL A 391 2.95 -5.82 -9.14
C VAL A 391 2.36 -5.07 -7.95
N GLU A 392 2.58 -3.76 -7.91
CA GLU A 392 1.87 -2.83 -7.04
C GLU A 392 1.40 -1.64 -7.87
N GLU A 393 0.09 -1.44 -7.90
CA GLU A 393 -0.53 -0.39 -8.70
C GLU A 393 -0.86 0.81 -7.82
N PHE A 394 -0.43 2.00 -8.25
CA PHE A 394 -0.81 3.24 -7.60
C PHE A 394 -1.99 3.88 -8.33
N THR A 395 -3.18 3.70 -7.79
CA THR A 395 -4.41 4.32 -8.27
C THR A 395 -4.71 5.61 -7.53
N GLY A 396 -5.27 6.60 -8.21
CA GLY A 396 -5.75 7.84 -7.56
C GLY A 396 -4.71 8.96 -7.40
N TYR A 397 -3.67 8.97 -8.21
CA TYR A 397 -2.68 10.07 -8.28
C TYR A 397 -2.98 11.06 -9.41
#